data_5c7d5c5158d55efec5bf2c1c00f9d8a9
#
_entry.id   5c7d5c5158d55efec5bf2c1c00f9d8a9
#
_cell.length_a   1.000
_cell.length_b   1.000
_cell.length_c   1.000
_cell.angle_alpha   90.00
_cell.angle_beta   90.00
_cell.angle_gamma   90.00
#
_symmetry.space_group_name_H-M   'P 1'
#
loop_
_entity.id
_entity.type
_entity.pdbx_description
1 polymer ?
#
loop_
_entity_poly.entity_id
_entity_poly.type
_entity_poly.pdbx_seq_one_letter_code
_entity_poly.pdbx_strand_id
1 'polypeptide(L)'
;MRYQEFAKGNGTKYTMRNDLTIYDNVAEHWWADDVRWVRTLRNMVPGRLNWFDPHVEWHQARVLDLGCAGGFMAEAMHDRGALVTGIDPASAAIDAARAHAAAHGRKISYDVGVGEDLPYDDAAFDFVVCVDVLEHVQSLSSVLNEVSRVLREGGAFLFDTINNTALARLLTVTVAEDILGLLPRGTHDPDLFIPPQDLRAALQKVGLTP
;
A
#
# COMPACT_ATOMS: atom_id res chain seq x y z
N MET A 1 -15.06 -0.67 13.27
CA MET A 1 -15.86 0.15 14.23
C MET A 1 -15.02 1.37 14.61
N ARG A 2 -15.43 2.60 14.14
CA ARG A 2 -14.97 3.95 14.52
C ARG A 2 -13.65 4.49 14.00
N TYR A 3 -13.65 4.85 12.70
CA TYR A 3 -12.78 5.92 12.18
C TYR A 3 -13.40 7.33 12.27
N GLN A 4 -14.59 7.50 12.87
CA GLN A 4 -15.40 8.73 12.75
C GLN A 4 -15.55 9.60 14.02
N GLU A 5 -14.81 9.43 15.10
CA GLU A 5 -15.15 10.13 16.37
C GLU A 5 -14.12 11.15 16.90
N PHE A 6 -13.15 11.65 16.10
CA PHE A 6 -12.23 12.70 16.59
C PHE A 6 -12.26 14.04 15.84
N ALA A 7 -13.28 14.35 15.09
CA ALA A 7 -13.41 15.64 14.38
C ALA A 7 -14.56 16.50 14.91
N LYS A 8 -14.46 17.01 16.13
CA LYS A 8 -15.21 18.20 16.58
C LYS A 8 -14.38 18.97 17.62
N GLY A 9 -13.67 20.00 17.17
CA GLY A 9 -12.98 20.96 18.04
C GLY A 9 -12.27 22.04 17.23
N ASN A 10 -12.89 23.22 17.15
CA ASN A 10 -12.35 24.57 16.85
C ASN A 10 -11.18 24.73 15.86
N GLY A 11 -11.49 25.13 14.65
CA GLY A 11 -10.93 26.31 13.94
C GLY A 11 -9.41 26.50 13.83
N THR A 12 -8.62 25.47 13.57
CA THR A 12 -7.31 25.58 12.95
C THR A 12 -7.18 24.39 12.00
N LYS A 13 -7.01 24.65 10.68
CA LYS A 13 -6.71 23.60 9.70
C LYS A 13 -5.31 23.05 9.98
N TYR A 14 -5.15 22.26 11.03
CA TYR A 14 -4.08 21.28 11.08
C TYR A 14 -4.50 20.16 10.14
N THR A 15 -3.95 20.11 8.95
CA THR A 15 -3.92 18.88 8.16
C THR A 15 -3.28 17.82 9.05
N MET A 16 -4.06 16.86 9.54
CA MET A 16 -3.50 15.73 10.27
C MET A 16 -2.56 15.02 9.30
N ARG A 17 -1.30 14.84 9.70
CA ARG A 17 -0.36 14.04 8.92
C ARG A 17 -0.85 12.60 8.90
N ASN A 18 -0.55 11.88 7.82
CA ASN A 18 -1.04 10.52 7.59
C ASN A 18 -2.58 10.44 7.43
N ASP A 19 -3.17 11.41 6.71
CA ASP A 19 -4.61 11.40 6.40
C ASP A 19 -4.88 10.53 5.16
N LEU A 20 -5.29 9.29 5.38
CA LEU A 20 -5.58 8.33 4.32
C LEU A 20 -6.89 8.62 3.57
N THR A 21 -7.72 9.57 4.02
CA THR A 21 -8.94 9.96 3.29
C THR A 21 -8.64 10.58 1.92
N ILE A 22 -7.40 10.99 1.68
CA ILE A 22 -6.96 11.49 0.37
C ILE A 22 -7.19 10.46 -0.75
N TYR A 23 -7.09 9.16 -0.45
CA TYR A 23 -7.29 8.09 -1.43
C TYR A 23 -8.77 7.96 -1.83
N ASP A 24 -9.69 8.06 -0.87
CA ASP A 24 -11.13 8.11 -1.16
C ASP A 24 -11.51 9.36 -1.96
N ASN A 25 -10.93 10.52 -1.63
CA ASN A 25 -11.24 11.81 -2.27
C ASN A 25 -10.83 11.88 -3.75
N VAL A 26 -9.92 11.04 -4.21
CA VAL A 26 -9.47 11.00 -5.62
C VAL A 26 -9.92 9.75 -6.36
N ALA A 27 -10.77 8.93 -5.77
CA ALA A 27 -11.18 7.65 -6.32
C ALA A 27 -11.73 7.75 -7.76
N GLU A 28 -12.58 8.75 -8.05
CA GLU A 28 -13.13 8.99 -9.38
C GLU A 28 -12.07 9.38 -10.42
N HIS A 29 -10.92 9.90 -9.97
CA HIS A 29 -9.80 10.34 -10.80
C HIS A 29 -8.66 9.34 -10.86
N TRP A 30 -8.76 8.19 -10.16
CA TRP A 30 -7.66 7.25 -10.01
C TRP A 30 -7.05 6.82 -11.36
N TRP A 31 -7.91 6.53 -12.32
CA TRP A 31 -7.51 6.08 -13.66
C TRP A 31 -7.59 7.18 -14.75
N ALA A 32 -8.00 8.41 -14.38
CA ALA A 32 -8.25 9.50 -15.34
C ALA A 32 -6.98 10.22 -15.82
N ASP A 33 -5.82 10.00 -15.19
CA ASP A 33 -4.52 10.64 -15.51
C ASP A 33 -4.44 12.17 -15.30
N ASP A 34 -5.44 12.75 -14.67
CA ASP A 34 -5.57 14.20 -14.46
C ASP A 34 -5.03 14.66 -13.09
N VAL A 35 -4.87 13.75 -12.12
CA VAL A 35 -4.30 14.05 -10.81
C VAL A 35 -2.82 13.67 -10.79
N ARG A 36 -1.94 14.67 -10.68
CA ARG A 36 -0.50 14.52 -10.80
C ARG A 36 0.12 13.48 -9.85
N TRP A 37 -0.26 13.49 -8.57
CA TRP A 37 0.33 12.58 -7.60
C TRP A 37 -0.14 11.14 -7.81
N VAL A 38 -1.40 10.91 -8.20
CA VAL A 38 -1.92 9.59 -8.55
C VAL A 38 -1.17 9.03 -9.76
N ARG A 39 -0.94 9.88 -10.78
CA ARG A 39 -0.12 9.51 -11.95
C ARG A 39 1.32 9.17 -11.55
N THR A 40 1.89 9.85 -10.54
CA THR A 40 3.22 9.52 -10.03
C THR A 40 3.25 8.10 -9.45
N LEU A 41 2.26 7.71 -8.63
CA LEU A 41 2.15 6.34 -8.11
C LEU A 41 2.07 5.32 -9.26
N ARG A 42 1.22 5.57 -10.26
CA ARG A 42 1.11 4.69 -11.43
C ARG A 42 2.44 4.53 -12.18
N ASN A 43 3.17 5.63 -12.35
CA ASN A 43 4.45 5.62 -13.07
C ASN A 43 5.57 4.87 -12.32
N MET A 44 5.44 4.65 -11.02
CA MET A 44 6.38 3.86 -10.22
C MET A 44 6.20 2.35 -10.39
N VAL A 45 5.00 1.89 -10.79
CA VAL A 45 4.66 0.47 -10.91
C VAL A 45 5.65 -0.33 -11.77
N PRO A 46 6.02 0.09 -12.99
CA PRO A 46 6.98 -0.67 -13.79
C PRO A 46 8.34 -0.84 -13.13
N GLY A 47 8.84 0.20 -12.44
CA GLY A 47 10.10 0.13 -11.71
C GLY A 47 10.06 -0.86 -10.55
N ARG A 48 8.96 -0.87 -9.78
CA ARG A 48 8.74 -1.82 -8.69
C ARG A 48 8.67 -3.26 -9.20
N LEU A 49 7.89 -3.49 -10.23
CA LEU A 49 7.76 -4.83 -10.81
C LEU A 49 9.09 -5.33 -11.41
N ASN A 50 9.86 -4.48 -12.09
CA ASN A 50 11.20 -4.85 -12.55
C ASN A 50 12.14 -5.26 -11.41
N TRP A 51 11.96 -4.67 -10.21
CA TRP A 51 12.69 -5.06 -9.02
C TRP A 51 12.19 -6.38 -8.43
N PHE A 52 10.88 -6.63 -8.47
CA PHE A 52 10.26 -7.85 -7.92
C PHE A 52 10.36 -9.05 -8.86
N ASP A 53 10.29 -8.84 -10.19
CA ASP A 53 10.27 -9.90 -11.22
C ASP A 53 11.36 -10.98 -11.05
N PRO A 54 12.63 -10.67 -10.64
CA PRO A 54 13.65 -11.70 -10.41
C PRO A 54 13.38 -12.63 -9.23
N HIS A 55 12.45 -12.26 -8.34
CA HIS A 55 12.17 -12.96 -7.10
C HIS A 55 10.83 -13.71 -7.11
N VAL A 56 10.03 -13.56 -8.18
CA VAL A 56 8.64 -14.05 -8.23
C VAL A 56 8.34 -14.73 -9.55
N GLU A 57 7.83 -15.94 -9.48
CA GLU A 57 7.10 -16.54 -10.61
C GLU A 57 5.62 -16.15 -10.49
N TRP A 58 5.20 -15.15 -11.27
CA TRP A 58 3.85 -14.59 -11.19
C TRP A 58 2.76 -15.52 -11.72
N HIS A 59 3.07 -16.34 -12.74
CA HIS A 59 2.06 -17.12 -13.43
C HIS A 59 1.33 -18.09 -12.50
N GLN A 60 0.01 -17.94 -12.37
CA GLN A 60 -0.86 -18.70 -11.47
C GLN A 60 -0.53 -18.57 -9.97
N ALA A 61 0.37 -17.69 -9.58
CA ALA A 61 0.66 -17.41 -8.17
C ALA A 61 -0.52 -16.66 -7.53
N ARG A 62 -0.89 -17.05 -6.31
CA ARG A 62 -1.87 -16.34 -5.49
C ARG A 62 -1.15 -15.19 -4.80
N VAL A 63 -1.53 -13.96 -5.14
CA VAL A 63 -0.85 -12.75 -4.68
C VAL A 63 -1.83 -11.86 -3.92
N LEU A 64 -1.44 -11.44 -2.72
CA LEU A 64 -2.11 -10.37 -2.00
C LEU A 64 -1.42 -9.04 -2.31
N ASP A 65 -2.18 -8.06 -2.80
CA ASP A 65 -1.78 -6.64 -2.90
C ASP A 65 -2.30 -5.91 -1.66
N LEU A 66 -1.44 -5.76 -0.65
CA LEU A 66 -1.78 -5.14 0.63
C LEU A 66 -1.60 -3.61 0.55
N GLY A 67 -2.69 -2.87 0.73
CA GLY A 67 -2.74 -1.43 0.48
C GLY A 67 -2.85 -1.12 -1.01
N CYS A 68 -3.73 -1.84 -1.71
CA CYS A 68 -3.83 -1.79 -3.17
C CYS A 68 -4.43 -0.49 -3.71
N ALA A 69 -5.06 0.35 -2.87
CA ALA A 69 -5.79 1.55 -3.26
C ALA A 69 -6.66 1.32 -4.51
N GLY A 70 -6.52 2.13 -5.57
CA GLY A 70 -7.26 1.97 -6.83
C GLY A 70 -6.69 0.92 -7.80
N GLY A 71 -5.76 0.04 -7.37
CA GLY A 71 -5.43 -1.22 -8.05
C GLY A 71 -4.30 -1.18 -9.08
N PHE A 72 -3.42 -0.17 -9.10
CA PHE A 72 -2.34 -0.10 -10.09
C PHE A 72 -1.39 -1.30 -10.04
N MET A 73 -0.93 -1.69 -8.83
CA MET A 73 -0.07 -2.86 -8.66
C MET A 73 -0.83 -4.15 -8.92
N ALA A 74 -2.05 -4.28 -8.38
CA ALA A 74 -2.90 -5.44 -8.56
C ALA A 74 -3.12 -5.78 -10.05
N GLU A 75 -3.49 -4.79 -10.87
CA GLU A 75 -3.69 -5.02 -12.30
C GLU A 75 -2.41 -5.38 -13.03
N ALA A 76 -1.30 -4.73 -12.68
CA ALA A 76 -0.01 -4.99 -13.32
C ALA A 76 0.56 -6.38 -12.95
N MET A 77 0.28 -6.91 -11.76
CA MET A 77 0.59 -8.29 -11.37
C MET A 77 -0.34 -9.29 -12.05
N HIS A 78 -1.64 -8.97 -12.15
CA HIS A 78 -2.59 -9.78 -12.92
C HIS A 78 -2.17 -9.91 -14.39
N ASP A 79 -1.71 -8.84 -15.02
CA ASP A 79 -1.25 -8.86 -16.41
C ASP A 79 0.03 -9.72 -16.60
N ARG A 80 0.73 -10.08 -15.51
CA ARG A 80 1.82 -11.08 -15.45
C ARG A 80 1.32 -12.51 -15.20
N GLY A 81 0.01 -12.70 -15.11
CA GLY A 81 -0.63 -14.01 -14.92
C GLY A 81 -0.87 -14.41 -13.46
N ALA A 82 -0.70 -13.51 -12.52
CA ALA A 82 -1.01 -13.76 -11.10
C ALA A 82 -2.54 -13.83 -10.84
N LEU A 83 -2.90 -14.60 -9.83
CA LEU A 83 -4.24 -14.63 -9.24
C LEU A 83 -4.25 -13.62 -8.08
N VAL A 84 -4.72 -12.42 -8.34
CA VAL A 84 -4.54 -11.28 -7.42
C VAL A 84 -5.78 -11.05 -6.57
N THR A 85 -5.55 -10.81 -5.30
CA THR A 85 -6.51 -10.22 -4.34
C THR A 85 -5.92 -8.91 -3.83
N GLY A 86 -6.64 -7.81 -3.93
CA GLY A 86 -6.27 -6.51 -3.37
C GLY A 86 -7.07 -6.22 -2.09
N ILE A 87 -6.45 -5.58 -1.11
CA ILE A 87 -7.13 -5.11 0.11
C ILE A 87 -6.65 -3.70 0.45
N ASP A 88 -7.61 -2.82 0.81
CA ASP A 88 -7.33 -1.43 1.20
C ASP A 88 -8.45 -0.89 2.10
N PRO A 89 -8.18 -0.03 3.08
CA PRO A 89 -9.22 0.59 3.90
C PRO A 89 -10.03 1.66 3.14
N ALA A 90 -9.52 2.25 2.05
CA ALA A 90 -10.18 3.29 1.27
C ALA A 90 -11.26 2.68 0.36
N SER A 91 -12.51 2.68 0.84
CA SER A 91 -13.62 2.00 0.15
C SER A 91 -13.91 2.54 -1.23
N ALA A 92 -13.82 3.88 -1.44
CA ALA A 92 -14.06 4.47 -2.74
C ALA A 92 -12.93 4.14 -3.73
N ALA A 93 -11.67 4.04 -3.27
CA ALA A 93 -10.56 3.59 -4.09
C ALA A 93 -10.75 2.11 -4.52
N ILE A 94 -11.21 1.25 -3.62
CA ILE A 94 -11.56 -0.14 -3.92
C ILE A 94 -12.68 -0.22 -4.97
N ASP A 95 -13.71 0.61 -4.87
CA ASP A 95 -14.78 0.64 -5.86
C ASP A 95 -14.26 1.09 -7.24
N ALA A 96 -13.35 2.06 -7.30
CA ALA A 96 -12.66 2.46 -8.53
C ALA A 96 -11.81 1.32 -9.12
N ALA A 97 -11.08 0.57 -8.28
CA ALA A 97 -10.30 -0.59 -8.68
C ALA A 97 -11.19 -1.69 -9.29
N ARG A 98 -12.29 -2.04 -8.62
CA ARG A 98 -13.28 -3.02 -9.12
C ARG A 98 -13.85 -2.61 -10.46
N ALA A 99 -14.29 -1.35 -10.59
CA ALA A 99 -14.87 -0.83 -11.81
C ALA A 99 -13.89 -0.87 -12.98
N HIS A 100 -12.64 -0.45 -12.76
CA HIS A 100 -11.62 -0.45 -13.81
C HIS A 100 -11.22 -1.87 -14.22
N ALA A 101 -10.98 -2.77 -13.28
CA ALA A 101 -10.65 -4.17 -13.57
C ALA A 101 -11.79 -4.86 -14.36
N ALA A 102 -13.05 -4.66 -13.95
CA ALA A 102 -14.21 -5.21 -14.65
C ALA A 102 -14.33 -4.66 -16.09
N ALA A 103 -14.14 -3.35 -16.29
CA ALA A 103 -14.19 -2.72 -17.60
C ALA A 103 -13.12 -3.24 -18.57
N HIS A 104 -11.99 -3.76 -18.03
CA HIS A 104 -10.87 -4.31 -18.80
C HIS A 104 -10.84 -5.84 -18.79
N GLY A 105 -11.89 -6.51 -18.27
CA GLY A 105 -11.99 -7.98 -18.25
C GLY A 105 -11.00 -8.67 -17.31
N ARG A 106 -10.39 -7.95 -16.35
CA ARG A 106 -9.47 -8.50 -15.36
C ARG A 106 -10.23 -9.15 -14.21
N LYS A 107 -9.84 -10.36 -13.86
CA LYS A 107 -10.44 -11.13 -12.75
C LYS A 107 -9.60 -10.96 -11.49
N ILE A 108 -9.79 -9.83 -10.81
CA ILE A 108 -9.12 -9.49 -9.56
C ILE A 108 -10.17 -9.36 -8.46
N SER A 109 -9.92 -9.96 -7.30
CA SER A 109 -10.75 -9.75 -6.11
C SER A 109 -10.25 -8.51 -5.37
N TYR A 110 -11.19 -7.67 -4.89
CA TYR A 110 -10.83 -6.49 -4.10
C TYR A 110 -11.70 -6.44 -2.85
N ASP A 111 -11.07 -6.30 -1.69
CA ASP A 111 -11.72 -6.26 -0.38
C ASP A 111 -11.45 -4.94 0.34
N VAL A 112 -12.40 -4.47 1.13
CA VAL A 112 -12.19 -3.33 2.03
C VAL A 112 -11.77 -3.86 3.39
N GLY A 113 -10.57 -3.46 3.83
CA GLY A 113 -10.01 -3.94 5.11
C GLY A 113 -8.65 -3.33 5.42
N VAL A 114 -8.10 -3.69 6.57
CA VAL A 114 -6.83 -3.18 7.08
C VAL A 114 -5.80 -4.31 7.18
N GLY A 115 -4.52 -3.95 7.09
CA GLY A 115 -3.43 -4.92 7.15
C GLY A 115 -3.21 -5.56 8.51
N GLU A 116 -3.75 -4.94 9.56
CA GLU A 116 -3.66 -5.43 10.95
C GLU A 116 -4.61 -6.60 11.26
N ASP A 117 -5.62 -6.85 10.41
CA ASP A 117 -6.63 -7.90 10.58
C ASP A 117 -7.10 -8.37 9.20
N LEU A 118 -6.36 -9.29 8.59
CA LEU A 118 -6.62 -9.77 7.23
C LEU A 118 -7.69 -10.87 7.24
N PRO A 119 -8.78 -10.72 6.45
CA PRO A 119 -9.89 -11.67 6.43
C PRO A 119 -9.59 -12.92 5.57
N TYR A 120 -8.37 -13.41 5.61
CA TYR A 120 -7.92 -14.55 4.81
C TYR A 120 -7.39 -15.67 5.71
N ASP A 121 -7.48 -16.90 5.20
CA ASP A 121 -6.96 -18.09 5.88
C ASP A 121 -5.42 -18.08 5.98
N ASP A 122 -4.86 -18.86 6.89
CA ASP A 122 -3.44 -19.11 6.99
C ASP A 122 -2.90 -19.73 5.70
N ALA A 123 -1.71 -19.32 5.28
CA ALA A 123 -1.04 -19.82 4.08
C ALA A 123 -1.88 -19.66 2.78
N ALA A 124 -2.75 -18.65 2.71
CA ALA A 124 -3.62 -18.40 1.56
C ALA A 124 -2.85 -17.92 0.33
N PHE A 125 -1.70 -17.25 0.49
CA PHE A 125 -0.98 -16.59 -0.59
C PHE A 125 0.43 -17.13 -0.79
N ASP A 126 0.86 -17.17 -2.05
CA ASP A 126 2.22 -17.49 -2.44
C ASP A 126 3.15 -16.27 -2.25
N PHE A 127 2.60 -15.07 -2.49
CA PHE A 127 3.29 -13.79 -2.33
C PHE A 127 2.37 -12.74 -1.70
N VAL A 128 2.96 -11.86 -0.89
CA VAL A 128 2.32 -10.61 -0.44
C VAL A 128 3.15 -9.45 -0.99
N VAL A 129 2.50 -8.53 -1.68
CA VAL A 129 3.10 -7.28 -2.17
C VAL A 129 2.52 -6.13 -1.35
N CYS A 130 3.38 -5.20 -0.89
CA CYS A 130 2.99 -4.09 -0.02
C CYS A 130 3.89 -2.89 -0.33
N VAL A 131 3.37 -1.93 -1.08
CA VAL A 131 4.16 -0.80 -1.58
C VAL A 131 3.58 0.53 -1.09
N ASP A 132 4.43 1.40 -0.52
CA ASP A 132 4.04 2.70 0.10
C ASP A 132 2.95 2.54 1.20
N VAL A 133 3.02 1.53 2.05
CA VAL A 133 1.97 1.23 3.05
C VAL A 133 2.51 1.15 4.48
N LEU A 134 3.66 0.52 4.70
CA LEU A 134 4.14 0.21 6.06
C LEU A 134 4.38 1.45 6.92
N GLU A 135 4.65 2.60 6.34
CA GLU A 135 4.76 3.92 6.99
C GLU A 135 3.41 4.54 7.34
N HIS A 136 2.30 3.93 6.94
CA HIS A 136 0.94 4.44 7.17
C HIS A 136 0.13 3.62 8.17
N VAL A 137 0.59 2.42 8.52
CA VAL A 137 -0.15 1.49 9.38
C VAL A 137 -0.13 1.90 10.85
N GLN A 138 -1.17 1.54 11.59
CA GLN A 138 -1.27 1.84 13.02
C GLN A 138 -0.35 0.94 13.86
N SER A 139 -0.16 -0.31 13.43
CA SER A 139 0.66 -1.29 14.11
C SER A 139 1.47 -2.14 13.12
N LEU A 140 2.72 -1.74 12.90
CA LEU A 140 3.63 -2.52 12.05
C LEU A 140 3.73 -3.98 12.50
N SER A 141 3.79 -4.24 13.81
CA SER A 141 3.87 -5.60 14.34
C SER A 141 2.64 -6.44 14.03
N SER A 142 1.43 -5.85 14.09
CA SER A 142 0.19 -6.55 13.73
C SER A 142 0.16 -6.88 12.24
N VAL A 143 0.51 -5.92 11.39
CA VAL A 143 0.59 -6.15 9.94
C VAL A 143 1.59 -7.25 9.60
N LEU A 144 2.79 -7.22 10.17
CA LEU A 144 3.80 -8.24 9.88
C LEU A 144 3.41 -9.64 10.40
N ASN A 145 2.68 -9.73 11.52
CA ASN A 145 2.13 -10.98 11.99
C ASN A 145 1.09 -11.54 11.00
N GLU A 146 0.18 -10.68 10.52
CA GLU A 146 -0.82 -11.08 9.53
C GLU A 146 -0.18 -11.47 8.19
N VAL A 147 0.80 -10.71 7.70
CA VAL A 147 1.57 -11.06 6.51
C VAL A 147 2.23 -12.44 6.65
N SER A 148 2.89 -12.69 7.80
CA SER A 148 3.49 -13.99 8.07
C SER A 148 2.46 -15.12 8.14
N ARG A 149 1.28 -14.86 8.69
CA ARG A 149 0.19 -15.85 8.83
C ARG A 149 -0.40 -16.24 7.47
N VAL A 150 -0.68 -15.23 6.61
CA VAL A 150 -1.33 -15.50 5.32
C VAL A 150 -0.38 -15.98 4.24
N LEU A 151 0.95 -15.79 4.39
CA LEU A 151 1.95 -16.34 3.50
C LEU A 151 2.12 -17.85 3.73
N ARG A 152 2.16 -18.62 2.64
CA ARG A 152 2.54 -20.03 2.73
C ARG A 152 4.03 -20.18 3.08
N GLU A 153 4.41 -21.35 3.58
CA GLU A 153 5.81 -21.72 3.74
C GLU A 153 6.56 -21.58 2.40
N GLY A 154 7.72 -20.93 2.43
CA GLY A 154 8.51 -20.62 1.22
C GLY A 154 7.92 -19.54 0.33
N GLY A 155 6.84 -18.87 0.75
CA GLY A 155 6.32 -17.66 0.12
C GLY A 155 7.23 -16.46 0.34
N ALA A 156 7.00 -15.36 -0.40
CA ALA A 156 7.80 -14.15 -0.24
C ALA A 156 6.94 -12.91 0.03
N PHE A 157 7.47 -12.04 0.91
CA PHE A 157 6.95 -10.70 1.18
C PHE A 157 7.78 -9.68 0.41
N LEU A 158 7.17 -8.99 -0.54
CA LEU A 158 7.78 -8.00 -1.42
C LEU A 158 7.23 -6.63 -1.04
N PHE A 159 8.08 -5.73 -0.62
CA PHE A 159 7.63 -4.42 -0.15
C PHE A 159 8.63 -3.31 -0.47
N ASP A 160 8.14 -2.08 -0.47
CA ASP A 160 8.93 -0.89 -0.28
C ASP A 160 8.34 -0.05 0.86
N THR A 161 9.13 0.84 1.42
CA THR A 161 8.73 1.81 2.45
C THR A 161 9.76 2.91 2.58
N ILE A 162 9.39 4.01 3.21
CA ILE A 162 10.26 5.18 3.37
C ILE A 162 11.22 4.97 4.54
N ASN A 163 12.52 5.08 4.24
CA ASN A 163 13.57 5.00 5.25
C ASN A 163 13.58 6.22 6.18
N ASN A 164 13.81 6.02 7.46
CA ASN A 164 13.93 7.08 8.45
C ASN A 164 15.34 7.71 8.45
N THR A 165 15.69 8.42 7.36
CA THR A 165 16.92 9.22 7.29
C THR A 165 16.59 10.69 7.13
N ALA A 166 17.51 11.57 7.54
CA ALA A 166 17.36 13.02 7.36
C ALA A 166 17.15 13.37 5.86
N LEU A 167 17.83 12.67 4.96
CA LEU A 167 17.68 12.85 3.52
C LEU A 167 16.30 12.40 3.02
N ALA A 168 15.81 11.24 3.45
CA ALA A 168 14.48 10.76 3.09
C ALA A 168 13.38 11.72 3.60
N ARG A 169 13.48 12.16 4.86
CA ARG A 169 12.58 13.17 5.43
C ARG A 169 12.59 14.48 4.62
N LEU A 170 13.77 14.98 4.26
CA LEU A 170 13.91 16.18 3.44
C LEU A 170 13.30 16.01 2.06
N LEU A 171 13.60 14.92 1.36
CA LEU A 171 13.14 14.68 0.00
C LEU A 171 11.63 14.42 -0.05
N THR A 172 11.09 13.61 0.85
CA THR A 172 9.68 13.22 0.84
C THR A 172 8.79 14.34 1.35
N VAL A 173 9.06 14.86 2.54
CA VAL A 173 8.16 15.85 3.16
C VAL A 173 8.43 17.24 2.61
N THR A 174 9.68 17.73 2.69
CA THR A 174 9.97 19.13 2.33
C THR A 174 9.98 19.34 0.81
N VAL A 175 10.63 18.46 0.06
CA VAL A 175 10.76 18.67 -1.40
C VAL A 175 9.53 18.18 -2.14
N ALA A 176 9.09 16.93 -1.93
CA ALA A 176 7.99 16.38 -2.70
C ALA A 176 6.62 16.95 -2.31
N GLU A 177 6.35 17.10 -1.01
CA GLU A 177 5.06 17.62 -0.54
C GLU A 177 5.02 19.16 -0.53
N ASP A 178 5.98 19.81 0.17
CA ASP A 178 5.90 21.25 0.46
C ASP A 178 6.35 22.15 -0.70
N ILE A 179 7.40 21.76 -1.44
CA ILE A 179 8.00 22.60 -2.49
C ILE A 179 7.45 22.25 -3.87
N LEU A 180 7.51 20.99 -4.27
CA LEU A 180 7.16 20.57 -5.63
C LEU A 180 5.69 20.21 -5.80
N GLY A 181 4.96 19.96 -4.70
CA GLY A 181 3.56 19.52 -4.75
C GLY A 181 3.37 18.23 -5.55
N LEU A 182 4.36 17.34 -5.49
CA LEU A 182 4.30 16.02 -6.14
C LEU A 182 3.34 15.09 -5.40
N LEU A 183 3.16 15.32 -4.10
CA LEU A 183 2.24 14.66 -3.20
C LEU A 183 1.44 15.71 -2.42
N PRO A 184 0.23 15.42 -1.97
CA PRO A 184 -0.52 16.31 -1.09
C PRO A 184 0.26 16.59 0.20
N ARG A 185 0.15 17.81 0.72
CA ARG A 185 0.79 18.15 2.01
C ARG A 185 0.18 17.33 3.14
N GLY A 186 1.05 16.77 3.99
CA GLY A 186 0.64 15.95 5.12
C GLY A 186 0.33 14.50 4.78
N THR A 187 0.67 14.05 3.56
CA THR A 187 0.55 12.64 3.17
C THR A 187 1.40 11.75 4.08
N HIS A 188 2.61 12.20 4.44
CA HIS A 188 3.52 11.42 5.27
C HIS A 188 3.75 12.07 6.62
N ASP A 189 3.80 11.24 7.65
CA ASP A 189 4.33 11.59 8.96
C ASP A 189 5.75 11.04 9.10
N PRO A 190 6.80 11.91 9.16
CA PRO A 190 8.18 11.45 9.29
C PRO A 190 8.47 10.63 10.55
N ASP A 191 7.61 10.72 11.57
CA ASP A 191 7.77 9.95 12.81
C ASP A 191 7.34 8.49 12.62
N LEU A 192 6.62 8.19 11.55
CA LEU A 192 6.24 6.83 11.14
C LEU A 192 7.24 6.17 10.18
N PHE A 193 8.27 6.89 9.72
CA PHE A 193 9.31 6.32 8.85
C PHE A 193 10.11 5.26 9.59
N ILE A 194 10.35 4.13 8.94
CA ILE A 194 10.89 2.93 9.58
C ILE A 194 12.38 2.80 9.30
N PRO A 195 13.26 2.82 10.33
CA PRO A 195 14.67 2.50 10.15
C PRO A 195 14.84 1.05 9.63
N PRO A 196 15.71 0.80 8.62
CA PRO A 196 15.90 -0.53 8.04
C PRO A 196 16.28 -1.60 9.06
N GLN A 197 17.05 -1.25 10.08
CA GLN A 197 17.41 -2.16 11.15
C GLN A 197 16.22 -2.59 12.01
N ASP A 198 15.28 -1.67 12.29
CA ASP A 198 14.10 -1.94 13.10
C ASP A 198 13.10 -2.78 12.30
N LEU A 199 12.94 -2.49 11.00
CA LEU A 199 12.14 -3.28 10.09
C LEU A 199 12.70 -4.71 9.96
N ARG A 200 14.01 -4.87 9.77
CA ARG A 200 14.66 -6.18 9.73
C ARG A 200 14.42 -6.97 11.02
N ALA A 201 14.58 -6.34 12.18
CA ALA A 201 14.32 -6.98 13.47
C ALA A 201 12.85 -7.38 13.65
N ALA A 202 11.91 -6.55 13.15
CA ALA A 202 10.49 -6.84 13.20
C ALA A 202 10.13 -8.02 12.28
N LEU A 203 10.66 -8.08 11.05
CA LEU A 203 10.48 -9.20 10.12
C LEU A 203 10.99 -10.52 10.71
N GLN A 204 12.18 -10.51 11.30
CA GLN A 204 12.77 -11.71 11.93
C GLN A 204 11.92 -12.24 13.08
N LYS A 205 11.27 -11.35 13.88
CA LYS A 205 10.40 -11.76 15.00
C LYS A 205 9.18 -12.58 14.55
N VAL A 206 8.71 -12.34 13.33
CA VAL A 206 7.55 -13.04 12.75
C VAL A 206 7.97 -14.18 11.80
N GLY A 207 9.28 -14.54 11.77
CA GLY A 207 9.79 -15.64 10.95
C GLY A 207 10.06 -15.30 9.48
N LEU A 208 9.96 -14.02 9.09
CA LEU A 208 10.33 -13.56 7.76
C LEU A 208 11.83 -13.22 7.72
N THR A 209 12.57 -13.88 6.83
CA THR A 209 14.03 -13.69 6.66
C THR A 209 14.28 -12.80 5.45
N PRO A 210 14.83 -11.58 5.64
CA PRO A 210 15.18 -10.68 4.55
C PRO A 210 16.46 -11.09 3.84
#